data_6ec3fa445961d148dedd6cba7c917ee6
#
_entry.id   6ec3fa445961d148dedd6cba7c917ee6
#
_cell.length_a   1.000
_cell.length_b   1.000
_cell.length_c   1.000
_cell.angle_alpha   90.00
_cell.angle_beta   90.00
_cell.angle_gamma   90.00
#
_symmetry.space_group_name_H-M   'P 1'
#
loop_
_entity.id
_entity.type
_entity.pdbx_description
1 polymer ?
#
loop_
_entity_poly.entity_id
_entity_poly.type
_entity_poly.pdbx_seq_one_letter_code
_entity_poly.pdbx_strand_id
1 'polypeptide(L)'
;SNLPDIVQFQDHYIQRYVSDYPDAFVPMEGADVDWDGFGKEKLSYSIVDGVHYGVPVDNSTVIFAYRTDLLEQVGKTIDDMTGATWADVTKVGEDVYAKTGKYLFSCSGDNGDLIYIMMQAEGVAEFKDGEPYITENETMHRVCETIVDMAKKNVCYLANSWSDYIDQSIQGDMVAGVVQGNWIIPTMEAVTENSGKWQITTIPTLDGGEGYASNGGSSLYITANCGNVDLAKSFLAYTFGGSTQTYDNALRDGGVVTTVLKCADSDVYNEGIEFFNNEPVYKQIVEMSENVPIIEQSDYHVRAGVYLTTAVINTINGSNLDD
;
A
#
# COMPACT_ATOMS: atom_id res chain seq x y z
N SER A 1 3.48 31.83 7.34
CA SER A 1 3.23 30.48 7.85
C SER A 1 4.55 29.86 8.30
N ASN A 2 4.55 29.09 9.41
CA ASN A 2 5.75 28.43 9.92
C ASN A 2 5.86 27.01 9.35
N LEU A 3 5.92 26.86 8.04
CA LEU A 3 6.25 25.58 7.44
C LEU A 3 7.74 25.28 7.65
N PRO A 4 8.13 24.04 7.95
CA PRO A 4 9.54 23.64 7.99
C PRO A 4 10.17 23.72 6.60
N ASP A 5 11.50 23.68 6.53
CA ASP A 5 12.24 23.72 5.25
C ASP A 5 11.92 22.52 4.37
N ILE A 6 11.77 21.33 4.97
CA ILE A 6 11.43 20.07 4.29
C ILE A 6 10.23 19.46 5.03
N VAL A 7 9.25 18.98 4.26
CA VAL A 7 8.07 18.29 4.76
C VAL A 7 7.95 16.92 4.11
N GLN A 8 7.44 15.95 4.86
CA GLN A 8 7.02 14.66 4.32
C GLN A 8 5.54 14.74 3.94
N PHE A 9 5.22 14.29 2.74
CA PHE A 9 3.84 14.11 2.30
C PHE A 9 3.61 12.67 1.86
N GLN A 10 2.43 12.16 2.20
CA GLN A 10 1.94 10.91 1.65
C GLN A 10 1.59 11.10 0.17
N ASP A 11 1.92 10.10 -0.64
CA ASP A 11 1.85 10.18 -2.09
C ASP A 11 0.45 10.46 -2.64
N HIS A 12 -0.60 9.89 -2.04
CA HIS A 12 -1.97 10.08 -2.48
C HIS A 12 -2.55 11.48 -2.22
N TYR A 13 -1.86 12.32 -1.44
CA TYR A 13 -2.33 13.66 -1.11
C TYR A 13 -1.59 14.77 -1.83
N ILE A 14 -0.33 14.55 -2.21
CA ILE A 14 0.57 15.65 -2.62
C ILE A 14 0.12 16.36 -3.88
N GLN A 15 -0.38 15.65 -4.88
CA GLN A 15 -0.77 16.26 -6.15
C GLN A 15 -1.79 17.37 -5.96
N ARG A 16 -2.81 17.12 -5.13
CA ARG A 16 -3.79 18.13 -4.76
C ARG A 16 -3.16 19.35 -4.10
N TYR A 17 -2.22 19.14 -3.17
CA TYR A 17 -1.59 20.26 -2.46
C TYR A 17 -0.70 21.10 -3.37
N VAL A 18 0.01 20.49 -4.31
CA VAL A 18 0.80 21.22 -5.31
C VAL A 18 -0.11 21.95 -6.29
N SER A 19 -1.22 21.34 -6.73
CA SER A 19 -2.19 21.98 -7.61
C SER A 19 -2.89 23.16 -6.95
N ASP A 20 -3.36 23.00 -5.70
CA ASP A 20 -4.07 24.04 -4.95
C ASP A 20 -3.14 25.17 -4.46
N TYR A 21 -1.86 24.84 -4.17
CA TYR A 21 -0.88 25.75 -3.59
C TYR A 21 0.48 25.65 -4.30
N PRO A 22 0.57 25.96 -5.61
CA PRO A 22 1.80 25.77 -6.39
C PRO A 22 3.00 26.56 -5.84
N ASP A 23 2.75 27.70 -5.23
CA ASP A 23 3.79 28.54 -4.64
C ASP A 23 4.27 28.05 -3.24
N ALA A 24 3.70 26.99 -2.70
CA ALA A 24 4.07 26.46 -1.38
C ALA A 24 5.26 25.49 -1.43
N PHE A 25 5.57 24.95 -2.60
CA PHE A 25 6.61 23.95 -2.80
C PHE A 25 7.66 24.40 -3.80
N VAL A 26 8.90 23.95 -3.60
CA VAL A 26 10.01 24.26 -4.48
C VAL A 26 10.27 23.08 -5.42
N PRO A 27 10.26 23.28 -6.74
CA PRO A 27 10.67 22.24 -7.69
C PRO A 27 12.09 21.75 -7.45
N MET A 28 12.33 20.47 -7.70
CA MET A 28 13.64 19.83 -7.55
C MET A 28 14.56 20.07 -8.76
N GLU A 29 14.20 20.95 -9.69
CA GLU A 29 15.02 21.31 -10.83
C GLU A 29 16.44 21.73 -10.39
N GLY A 30 17.44 21.20 -11.08
CA GLY A 30 18.86 21.45 -10.75
C GLY A 30 19.42 20.64 -9.57
N ALA A 31 18.62 19.80 -8.92
CA ALA A 31 19.13 18.85 -7.92
C ALA A 31 19.89 17.70 -8.61
N ASP A 32 20.98 17.24 -7.98
CA ASP A 32 21.80 16.10 -8.46
C ASP A 32 21.13 14.77 -8.07
N VAL A 33 20.00 14.48 -8.70
CA VAL A 33 19.19 13.27 -8.48
C VAL A 33 19.06 12.50 -9.79
N ASP A 34 19.40 11.22 -9.77
CA ASP A 34 19.13 10.30 -10.88
C ASP A 34 17.66 9.85 -10.83
N TRP A 35 16.80 10.60 -11.51
CA TRP A 35 15.36 10.32 -11.53
C TRP A 35 15.00 8.98 -12.20
N ASP A 36 15.80 8.55 -13.18
CA ASP A 36 15.60 7.26 -13.85
C ASP A 36 15.99 6.06 -12.95
N GLY A 37 16.70 6.32 -11.87
CA GLY A 37 17.11 5.34 -10.88
C GLY A 37 16.02 4.95 -9.88
N PHE A 38 14.84 5.56 -9.95
CA PHE A 38 13.69 5.22 -9.08
C PHE A 38 12.73 4.25 -9.74
N GLY A 39 12.00 3.48 -8.94
CA GLY A 39 10.80 2.77 -9.39
C GLY A 39 9.78 3.75 -9.99
N LYS A 40 9.34 3.50 -11.22
CA LYS A 40 8.53 4.46 -12.01
C LYS A 40 7.17 4.75 -11.39
N GLU A 41 6.51 3.73 -10.85
CA GLU A 41 5.21 3.89 -10.22
C GLU A 41 5.33 4.83 -9.02
N LYS A 42 6.25 4.55 -8.11
CA LYS A 42 6.47 5.37 -6.92
C LYS A 42 6.88 6.81 -7.26
N LEU A 43 7.77 7.00 -8.22
CA LEU A 43 8.21 8.33 -8.65
C LEU A 43 7.05 9.15 -9.23
N SER A 44 6.07 8.50 -9.87
CA SER A 44 4.96 9.18 -10.55
C SER A 44 4.15 10.09 -9.62
N TYR A 45 4.03 9.75 -8.34
CA TYR A 45 3.27 10.54 -7.37
C TYR A 45 3.89 11.90 -7.06
N SER A 46 5.21 12.04 -7.14
CA SER A 46 5.95 13.27 -6.86
C SER A 46 6.18 14.16 -8.08
N ILE A 47 5.63 13.78 -9.23
CA ILE A 47 5.66 14.55 -10.47
C ILE A 47 4.30 15.20 -10.69
N VAL A 48 4.26 16.52 -10.79
CA VAL A 48 3.06 17.29 -11.09
C VAL A 48 3.32 18.12 -12.33
N ASP A 49 2.47 18.00 -13.35
CA ASP A 49 2.63 18.66 -14.65
C ASP A 49 4.03 18.48 -15.28
N GLY A 50 4.61 17.30 -15.11
CA GLY A 50 5.94 16.98 -15.64
C GLY A 50 7.11 17.53 -14.85
N VAL A 51 6.87 18.15 -13.69
CA VAL A 51 7.88 18.75 -12.81
C VAL A 51 8.07 17.87 -11.58
N HIS A 52 9.32 17.53 -11.26
CA HIS A 52 9.67 16.84 -10.03
C HIS A 52 9.63 17.79 -8.83
N TYR A 53 8.77 17.52 -7.85
CA TYR A 53 8.66 18.30 -6.61
C TYR A 53 9.25 17.57 -5.39
N GLY A 54 9.20 16.26 -5.36
CA GLY A 54 9.63 15.48 -4.20
C GLY A 54 10.67 14.41 -4.52
N VAL A 55 11.38 13.99 -3.47
CA VAL A 55 12.24 12.81 -3.50
C VAL A 55 11.53 11.68 -2.76
N PRO A 56 11.23 10.55 -3.43
CA PRO A 56 10.62 9.38 -2.79
C PRO A 56 11.45 8.86 -1.62
N VAL A 57 10.78 8.46 -0.54
CA VAL A 57 11.41 7.91 0.66
C VAL A 57 11.30 6.40 0.69
N ASP A 58 10.09 5.87 0.55
CA ASP A 58 9.78 4.47 0.78
C ASP A 58 9.01 3.84 -0.37
N ASN A 59 9.24 2.55 -0.56
CA ASN A 59 8.42 1.67 -1.36
C ASN A 59 7.14 1.34 -0.56
N SER A 60 5.99 1.42 -1.18
CA SER A 60 4.68 1.16 -0.56
C SER A 60 3.95 -0.03 -1.18
N THR A 61 4.68 -0.94 -1.81
CA THR A 61 4.12 -2.15 -2.42
C THR A 61 3.26 -2.91 -1.43
N VAL A 62 2.06 -3.26 -1.86
CA VAL A 62 1.11 -4.02 -1.06
C VAL A 62 1.54 -5.48 -1.02
N ILE A 63 1.53 -6.03 0.19
CA ILE A 63 1.71 -7.45 0.46
C ILE A 63 0.37 -8.06 0.88
N PHE A 64 0.16 -9.34 0.57
CA PHE A 64 -0.78 -10.16 1.31
C PHE A 64 0.03 -11.11 2.17
N ALA A 65 0.06 -10.84 3.47
CA ALA A 65 0.69 -11.69 4.45
C ALA A 65 -0.34 -12.68 5.03
N TYR A 66 0.03 -13.95 5.16
CA TYR A 66 -0.83 -15.00 5.70
C TYR A 66 -0.17 -15.71 6.88
N ARG A 67 -0.96 -16.05 7.88
CA ARG A 67 -0.63 -16.97 8.96
C ARG A 67 -0.62 -18.39 8.41
N THR A 68 0.56 -18.94 8.19
CA THR A 68 0.74 -20.29 7.63
C THR A 68 0.17 -21.39 8.53
N ASP A 69 0.31 -21.22 9.85
CA ASP A 69 -0.25 -22.14 10.85
C ASP A 69 -1.80 -22.19 10.84
N LEU A 70 -2.45 -21.11 10.42
CA LEU A 70 -3.91 -21.06 10.29
C LEU A 70 -4.37 -21.59 8.94
N LEU A 71 -3.61 -21.34 7.87
CA LEU A 71 -3.88 -21.95 6.55
C LEU A 71 -3.76 -23.47 6.61
N GLU A 72 -2.74 -23.99 7.29
CA GLU A 72 -2.54 -25.44 7.46
C GLU A 72 -3.74 -26.13 8.13
N GLN A 73 -4.43 -25.45 9.07
CA GLN A 73 -5.61 -25.99 9.74
C GLN A 73 -6.79 -26.24 8.77
N VAL A 74 -6.79 -25.60 7.61
CA VAL A 74 -7.77 -25.78 6.54
C VAL A 74 -7.17 -26.48 5.31
N GLY A 75 -5.97 -27.07 5.45
CA GLY A 75 -5.29 -27.82 4.41
C GLY A 75 -4.78 -26.98 3.25
N LYS A 76 -4.41 -25.72 3.53
CA LYS A 76 -3.90 -24.75 2.58
C LYS A 76 -2.47 -24.31 2.90
N THR A 77 -1.77 -23.84 1.87
CA THR A 77 -0.43 -23.30 1.94
C THR A 77 -0.39 -21.91 1.28
N ILE A 78 0.74 -21.22 1.37
CA ILE A 78 0.93 -19.93 0.69
C ILE A 78 0.83 -20.09 -0.85
N ASP A 79 1.26 -21.23 -1.39
CA ASP A 79 1.20 -21.51 -2.84
C ASP A 79 -0.25 -21.59 -3.35
N ASP A 80 -1.18 -22.08 -2.53
CA ASP A 80 -2.62 -22.09 -2.86
C ASP A 80 -3.22 -20.68 -2.95
N MET A 81 -2.59 -19.72 -2.27
CA MET A 81 -3.05 -18.32 -2.22
C MET A 81 -2.43 -17.46 -3.30
N THR A 82 -1.26 -17.87 -3.83
CA THR A 82 -0.53 -17.13 -4.87
C THR A 82 -1.25 -17.25 -6.21
N GLY A 83 -1.59 -16.13 -6.83
CA GLY A 83 -2.31 -16.09 -8.10
C GLY A 83 -3.76 -16.58 -8.05
N ALA A 84 -4.32 -16.78 -6.87
CA ALA A 84 -5.71 -17.17 -6.66
C ALA A 84 -6.68 -16.03 -7.05
N THR A 85 -7.93 -16.39 -7.35
CA THR A 85 -9.00 -15.41 -7.48
C THR A 85 -9.48 -14.94 -6.10
N TRP A 86 -10.06 -13.76 -6.03
CA TRP A 86 -10.75 -13.31 -4.80
C TRP A 86 -11.86 -14.26 -4.38
N ALA A 87 -12.52 -14.91 -5.34
CA ALA A 87 -13.53 -15.92 -5.07
C ALA A 87 -12.95 -17.17 -4.38
N ASP A 88 -11.77 -17.64 -4.79
CA ASP A 88 -11.09 -18.77 -4.15
C ASP A 88 -10.57 -18.39 -2.76
N VAL A 89 -9.99 -17.21 -2.62
CA VAL A 89 -9.56 -16.66 -1.32
C VAL A 89 -10.74 -16.52 -0.36
N THR A 90 -11.90 -16.11 -0.86
CA THR A 90 -13.13 -16.03 -0.06
C THR A 90 -13.51 -17.39 0.53
N LYS A 91 -13.48 -18.47 -0.26
CA LYS A 91 -13.77 -19.85 0.22
C LYS A 91 -12.79 -20.28 1.30
N VAL A 92 -11.49 -20.01 1.11
CA VAL A 92 -10.48 -20.30 2.14
C VAL A 92 -10.75 -19.50 3.41
N GLY A 93 -11.15 -18.24 3.27
CA GLY A 93 -11.50 -17.38 4.40
C GLY A 93 -12.71 -17.88 5.19
N GLU A 94 -13.75 -18.37 4.52
CA GLU A 94 -14.90 -19.01 5.19
C GLU A 94 -14.47 -20.24 6.00
N ASP A 95 -13.58 -21.09 5.45
CA ASP A 95 -13.07 -22.28 6.14
C ASP A 95 -12.19 -21.87 7.35
N VAL A 96 -11.34 -20.85 7.20
CA VAL A 96 -10.53 -20.32 8.29
C VAL A 96 -11.42 -19.77 9.41
N TYR A 97 -12.43 -18.98 9.07
CA TYR A 97 -13.35 -18.43 10.08
C TYR A 97 -14.12 -19.53 10.79
N ALA A 98 -14.65 -20.51 10.06
CA ALA A 98 -15.38 -21.64 10.63
C ALA A 98 -14.51 -22.50 11.57
N LYS A 99 -13.23 -22.65 11.25
CA LYS A 99 -12.29 -23.48 12.01
C LYS A 99 -11.71 -22.75 13.23
N THR A 100 -11.39 -21.46 13.11
CA THR A 100 -10.57 -20.71 14.06
C THR A 100 -11.29 -19.56 14.74
N GLY A 101 -12.41 -19.09 14.19
CA GLY A 101 -13.09 -17.87 14.60
C GLY A 101 -12.38 -16.57 14.16
N LYS A 102 -11.29 -16.66 13.39
CA LYS A 102 -10.56 -15.48 12.89
C LYS A 102 -11.01 -15.15 11.48
N TYR A 103 -11.13 -13.84 11.20
CA TYR A 103 -11.30 -13.36 9.83
C TYR A 103 -10.04 -13.66 9.02
N LEU A 104 -10.19 -13.84 7.70
CA LEU A 104 -9.01 -14.02 6.87
C LEU A 104 -8.13 -12.77 6.86
N PHE A 105 -8.77 -11.61 6.76
CA PHE A 105 -8.08 -10.31 6.86
C PHE A 105 -9.06 -9.21 7.28
N SER A 106 -8.56 -7.99 7.41
CA SER A 106 -9.36 -6.81 7.75
C SER A 106 -8.99 -5.62 6.88
N CYS A 107 -9.86 -4.64 6.82
CA CYS A 107 -9.57 -3.31 6.30
C CYS A 107 -10.23 -2.24 7.14
N SER A 108 -9.76 -1.00 7.04
CA SER A 108 -10.40 0.12 7.70
C SER A 108 -11.68 0.52 6.95
N GLY A 109 -12.76 0.74 7.68
CA GLY A 109 -14.05 1.18 7.14
C GLY A 109 -14.17 2.71 6.99
N ASP A 110 -13.14 3.47 7.37
CA ASP A 110 -13.13 4.93 7.30
C ASP A 110 -12.25 5.50 6.17
N ASN A 111 -11.68 4.63 5.34
CA ASN A 111 -10.89 5.00 4.17
C ASN A 111 -11.19 4.08 2.97
N GLY A 112 -10.55 4.34 1.83
CA GLY A 112 -10.73 3.58 0.59
C GLY A 112 -9.63 2.59 0.26
N ASP A 113 -8.73 2.28 1.19
CA ASP A 113 -7.51 1.53 0.94
C ASP A 113 -7.75 0.21 0.20
N LEU A 114 -8.64 -0.64 0.71
CA LEU A 114 -8.88 -1.95 0.11
C LEU A 114 -9.45 -1.86 -1.30
N ILE A 115 -10.39 -0.93 -1.54
CA ILE A 115 -10.97 -0.72 -2.88
C ILE A 115 -9.87 -0.28 -3.85
N TYR A 116 -9.06 0.69 -3.44
CA TYR A 116 -7.94 1.19 -4.23
C TYR A 116 -6.92 0.08 -4.55
N ILE A 117 -6.52 -0.70 -3.54
CA ILE A 117 -5.59 -1.82 -3.69
C ILE A 117 -6.11 -2.84 -4.71
N MET A 118 -7.38 -3.25 -4.57
CA MET A 118 -7.99 -4.23 -5.46
C MET A 118 -8.13 -3.67 -6.89
N MET A 119 -8.52 -2.42 -7.05
CA MET A 119 -8.65 -1.79 -8.37
C MET A 119 -7.30 -1.61 -9.06
N GLN A 120 -6.27 -1.17 -8.34
CA GLN A 120 -4.93 -1.04 -8.92
C GLN A 120 -4.36 -2.40 -9.36
N ALA A 121 -4.62 -3.46 -8.60
CA ALA A 121 -4.24 -4.82 -8.99
C ALA A 121 -4.88 -5.26 -10.32
N GLU A 122 -6.04 -4.69 -10.68
CA GLU A 122 -6.71 -4.88 -11.98
C GLU A 122 -6.26 -3.84 -13.04
N GLY A 123 -5.35 -2.92 -12.69
CA GLY A 123 -4.90 -1.85 -13.59
C GLY A 123 -5.95 -0.76 -13.85
N VAL A 124 -6.89 -0.56 -12.95
CA VAL A 124 -8.02 0.37 -13.11
C VAL A 124 -8.03 1.40 -11.97
N ALA A 125 -8.47 2.62 -12.29
CA ALA A 125 -8.63 3.71 -11.33
C ALA A 125 -10.07 4.22 -11.29
N GLU A 126 -10.39 5.06 -10.29
CA GLU A 126 -11.68 5.75 -10.14
C GLU A 126 -11.83 6.93 -11.10
N PHE A 127 -10.75 7.30 -11.79
CA PHE A 127 -10.69 8.39 -12.76
C PHE A 127 -10.16 7.89 -14.09
N LYS A 128 -10.60 8.53 -15.15
CA LYS A 128 -10.15 8.26 -16.50
C LYS A 128 -10.14 9.56 -17.31
N ASP A 129 -9.01 9.89 -17.92
CA ASP A 129 -8.84 11.12 -18.69
C ASP A 129 -9.18 12.40 -17.89
N GLY A 130 -8.88 12.42 -16.58
CA GLY A 130 -9.15 13.53 -15.68
C GLY A 130 -10.57 13.61 -15.13
N GLU A 131 -11.46 12.73 -15.55
CA GLU A 131 -12.88 12.73 -15.17
C GLU A 131 -13.22 11.53 -14.26
N PRO A 132 -14.22 11.65 -13.37
CA PRO A 132 -14.69 10.51 -12.58
C PRO A 132 -15.15 9.36 -13.47
N TYR A 133 -14.65 8.16 -13.21
CA TYR A 133 -15.00 6.93 -13.90
C TYR A 133 -15.58 5.95 -12.88
N ILE A 134 -16.83 6.16 -12.50
CA ILE A 134 -17.52 5.46 -11.39
C ILE A 134 -18.61 4.55 -11.94
N THR A 135 -19.65 5.12 -12.51
CA THR A 135 -20.88 4.41 -12.92
C THR A 135 -20.64 3.38 -14.02
N GLU A 136 -19.77 3.70 -14.97
CA GLU A 136 -19.41 2.83 -16.09
C GLU A 136 -18.22 1.91 -15.78
N ASN A 137 -17.69 1.95 -14.55
CA ASN A 137 -16.52 1.18 -14.15
C ASN A 137 -16.92 -0.21 -13.65
N GLU A 138 -17.07 -1.14 -14.58
CA GLU A 138 -17.46 -2.53 -14.26
C GLU A 138 -16.48 -3.21 -13.30
N THR A 139 -15.18 -2.93 -13.41
CA THR A 139 -14.16 -3.49 -12.51
C THR A 139 -14.35 -2.99 -11.09
N MET A 140 -14.60 -1.69 -10.92
CA MET A 140 -14.88 -1.10 -9.61
C MET A 140 -16.13 -1.70 -8.99
N HIS A 141 -17.20 -1.87 -9.77
CA HIS A 141 -18.44 -2.51 -9.30
C HIS A 141 -18.17 -3.93 -8.80
N ARG A 142 -17.44 -4.76 -9.59
CA ARG A 142 -17.04 -6.12 -9.18
C ARG A 142 -16.18 -6.14 -7.91
N VAL A 143 -15.25 -5.19 -7.78
CA VAL A 143 -14.44 -5.03 -6.55
C VAL A 143 -15.33 -4.74 -5.35
N CYS A 144 -16.23 -3.78 -5.44
CA CYS A 144 -17.15 -3.44 -4.34
C CYS A 144 -18.05 -4.62 -3.98
N GLU A 145 -18.63 -5.32 -4.96
CA GLU A 145 -19.42 -6.54 -4.72
C GLU A 145 -18.62 -7.62 -4.01
N THR A 146 -17.36 -7.82 -4.41
CA THR A 146 -16.46 -8.80 -3.79
C THR A 146 -16.22 -8.46 -2.32
N ILE A 147 -15.97 -7.19 -1.99
CA ILE A 147 -15.79 -6.76 -0.59
C ILE A 147 -17.06 -6.96 0.23
N VAL A 148 -18.23 -6.62 -0.33
CA VAL A 148 -19.54 -6.87 0.32
C VAL A 148 -19.72 -8.36 0.60
N ASP A 149 -19.42 -9.22 -0.37
CA ASP A 149 -19.55 -10.68 -0.20
C ASP A 149 -18.60 -11.21 0.88
N MET A 150 -17.33 -10.81 0.85
CA MET A 150 -16.34 -11.20 1.86
C MET A 150 -16.74 -10.73 3.27
N ALA A 151 -17.28 -9.53 3.40
CA ALA A 151 -17.72 -9.02 4.70
C ALA A 151 -18.93 -9.81 5.23
N LYS A 152 -19.92 -10.09 4.38
CA LYS A 152 -21.11 -10.88 4.75
C LYS A 152 -20.78 -12.32 5.13
N LYS A 153 -19.68 -12.87 4.61
CA LYS A 153 -19.19 -14.23 4.87
C LYS A 153 -18.20 -14.33 6.03
N ASN A 154 -17.96 -13.26 6.74
CA ASN A 154 -16.93 -13.16 7.81
C ASN A 154 -15.50 -13.48 7.32
N VAL A 155 -15.20 -13.16 6.08
CA VAL A 155 -13.86 -13.29 5.51
C VAL A 155 -13.05 -12.03 5.71
N CYS A 156 -13.65 -10.86 5.44
CA CYS A 156 -13.07 -9.55 5.67
C CYS A 156 -13.77 -8.85 6.85
N TYR A 157 -13.01 -8.45 7.86
CA TYR A 157 -13.50 -7.60 8.94
C TYR A 157 -13.36 -6.13 8.54
N LEU A 158 -14.48 -5.42 8.48
CA LEU A 158 -14.51 -3.97 8.28
C LEU A 158 -14.36 -3.28 9.63
N ALA A 159 -13.17 -2.82 9.94
CA ALA A 159 -12.88 -2.10 11.17
C ALA A 159 -13.56 -0.72 11.16
N ASN A 160 -14.05 -0.27 12.31
CA ASN A 160 -14.79 1.00 12.41
C ASN A 160 -13.91 2.24 12.22
N SER A 161 -12.61 2.10 12.40
CA SER A 161 -11.62 3.17 12.29
C SER A 161 -10.24 2.61 12.03
N TRP A 162 -9.31 3.49 11.68
CA TRP A 162 -7.90 3.14 11.56
C TRP A 162 -7.33 2.53 12.86
N SER A 163 -7.65 3.08 14.02
CA SER A 163 -7.21 2.51 15.31
C SER A 163 -7.81 1.12 15.54
N ASP A 164 -9.08 0.89 15.22
CA ASP A 164 -9.70 -0.44 15.29
C ASP A 164 -8.98 -1.44 14.36
N TYR A 165 -8.65 -1.01 13.14
CA TYR A 165 -7.88 -1.82 12.17
C TYR A 165 -6.50 -2.23 12.72
N ILE A 166 -5.73 -1.28 13.26
CA ILE A 166 -4.39 -1.55 13.78
C ILE A 166 -4.43 -2.29 15.11
N ASP A 167 -5.11 -1.70 16.12
CA ASP A 167 -5.00 -2.13 17.51
C ASP A 167 -5.83 -3.39 17.80
N GLN A 168 -7.06 -3.45 17.25
CA GLN A 168 -7.97 -4.55 17.55
C GLN A 168 -7.81 -5.70 16.55
N SER A 169 -7.74 -5.40 15.25
CA SER A 169 -7.73 -6.50 14.28
C SER A 169 -6.35 -7.11 14.08
N ILE A 170 -5.32 -6.31 13.84
CA ILE A 170 -3.96 -6.82 13.59
C ILE A 170 -3.28 -7.18 14.91
N GLN A 171 -3.09 -6.22 15.81
CA GLN A 171 -2.40 -6.44 17.06
C GLN A 171 -3.24 -7.24 18.07
N GLY A 172 -4.56 -7.17 17.98
CA GLY A 172 -5.48 -8.02 18.75
C GLY A 172 -5.63 -9.45 18.23
N ASP A 173 -4.85 -9.84 17.20
CA ASP A 173 -4.82 -11.20 16.63
C ASP A 173 -6.18 -11.72 16.16
N MET A 174 -7.01 -10.83 15.58
CA MET A 174 -8.34 -11.20 15.05
C MET A 174 -8.27 -11.77 13.64
N VAL A 175 -7.15 -11.63 12.93
CA VAL A 175 -7.01 -11.97 11.52
C VAL A 175 -5.95 -13.02 11.25
N ALA A 176 -6.17 -13.82 10.21
CA ALA A 176 -5.24 -14.81 9.69
C ALA A 176 -4.37 -14.26 8.55
N GLY A 177 -4.58 -13.02 8.14
CA GLY A 177 -3.85 -12.36 7.08
C GLY A 177 -3.93 -10.84 7.18
N VAL A 178 -3.01 -10.17 6.46
CA VAL A 178 -2.94 -8.71 6.38
C VAL A 178 -2.70 -8.32 4.93
N VAL A 179 -3.58 -7.48 4.38
CA VAL A 179 -3.46 -6.86 3.05
C VAL A 179 -3.19 -5.39 3.24
N GLN A 180 -1.95 -4.96 3.02
CA GLN A 180 -1.60 -3.54 3.17
C GLN A 180 -0.22 -3.24 2.54
N GLY A 181 0.09 -1.98 2.36
CA GLY A 181 1.44 -1.54 2.04
C GLY A 181 2.48 -2.11 3.00
N ASN A 182 3.67 -2.41 2.50
CA ASN A 182 4.71 -3.10 3.29
C ASN A 182 5.12 -2.38 4.59
N TRP A 183 4.81 -1.10 4.72
CA TRP A 183 5.00 -0.31 5.94
C TRP A 183 4.19 -0.84 7.15
N ILE A 184 3.25 -1.78 6.93
CA ILE A 184 2.50 -2.45 8.00
C ILE A 184 3.34 -3.48 8.77
N ILE A 185 4.46 -3.93 8.21
CA ILE A 185 5.29 -4.99 8.79
C ILE A 185 5.68 -4.72 10.25
N PRO A 186 6.18 -3.53 10.65
CA PRO A 186 6.50 -3.27 12.06
C PRO A 186 5.28 -3.38 12.99
N THR A 187 4.08 -3.06 12.50
CA THR A 187 2.83 -3.25 13.25
C THR A 187 2.54 -4.73 13.50
N MET A 188 2.79 -5.58 12.50
CA MET A 188 2.63 -7.04 12.62
C MET A 188 3.66 -7.63 13.58
N GLU A 189 4.91 -7.20 13.49
CA GLU A 189 6.03 -7.66 14.32
C GLU A 189 5.84 -7.33 15.82
N ALA A 190 5.01 -6.35 16.14
CA ALA A 190 4.65 -6.04 17.52
C ALA A 190 3.91 -7.22 18.22
N VAL A 191 3.31 -8.14 17.44
CA VAL A 191 2.67 -9.37 17.96
C VAL A 191 3.69 -10.51 17.94
N THR A 192 4.61 -10.48 18.89
CA THR A 192 5.79 -11.37 18.92
C THR A 192 5.45 -12.86 19.01
N GLU A 193 4.28 -13.21 19.58
CA GLU A 193 3.79 -14.59 19.68
C GLU A 193 3.53 -15.23 18.32
N ASN A 194 3.37 -14.41 17.28
CA ASN A 194 3.13 -14.86 15.91
C ASN A 194 4.41 -14.90 15.06
N SER A 195 5.59 -14.66 15.66
CA SER A 195 6.87 -14.77 14.96
C SER A 195 7.08 -16.15 14.36
N GLY A 196 7.63 -16.20 13.15
CA GLY A 196 7.89 -17.43 12.40
C GLY A 196 6.66 -18.10 11.77
N LYS A 197 5.47 -17.47 11.88
CA LYS A 197 4.21 -18.04 11.38
C LYS A 197 3.65 -17.32 10.16
N TRP A 198 4.36 -16.36 9.60
CA TRP A 198 3.90 -15.55 8.49
C TRP A 198 4.70 -15.79 7.22
N GLN A 199 4.03 -15.75 6.10
CA GLN A 199 4.62 -15.64 4.76
C GLN A 199 3.85 -14.60 3.95
N ILE A 200 4.52 -13.99 2.98
CA ILE A 200 3.88 -13.00 2.08
C ILE A 200 3.73 -13.56 0.69
N THR A 201 2.74 -13.05 -0.03
CA THR A 201 2.55 -13.27 -1.46
C THR A 201 1.90 -12.05 -2.11
N THR A 202 1.64 -12.14 -3.40
CA THR A 202 0.94 -11.14 -4.21
C THR A 202 -0.54 -11.08 -3.88
N ILE A 203 -1.24 -10.07 -4.38
CA ILE A 203 -2.67 -9.88 -4.15
C ILE A 203 -3.46 -10.77 -5.11
N PRO A 204 -4.59 -11.36 -4.69
CA PRO A 204 -5.53 -11.98 -5.61
C PRO A 204 -6.07 -10.99 -6.64
N THR A 205 -6.51 -11.50 -7.79
CA THR A 205 -7.24 -10.72 -8.79
C THR A 205 -8.66 -11.27 -8.97
N LEU A 206 -9.51 -10.53 -9.68
CA LEU A 206 -10.89 -10.95 -9.91
C LEU A 206 -10.98 -12.23 -10.77
N ASP A 207 -10.08 -12.36 -11.73
CA ASP A 207 -10.12 -13.44 -12.73
C ASP A 207 -8.92 -14.42 -12.62
N GLY A 208 -8.08 -14.26 -11.60
CA GLY A 208 -6.90 -15.09 -11.34
C GLY A 208 -5.62 -14.49 -11.94
N GLY A 209 -4.51 -14.85 -11.34
CA GLY A 209 -3.19 -14.30 -11.61
C GLY A 209 -2.67 -13.46 -10.45
N GLU A 210 -1.41 -13.13 -10.50
CA GLU A 210 -0.76 -12.34 -9.46
C GLU A 210 -1.12 -10.86 -9.60
N GLY A 211 -1.73 -10.28 -8.56
CA GLY A 211 -2.06 -8.86 -8.49
C GLY A 211 -0.97 -8.07 -7.76
N TYR A 212 -0.75 -6.85 -8.21
CA TYR A 212 0.25 -5.93 -7.65
C TYR A 212 -0.37 -4.56 -7.46
N ALA A 213 -0.10 -3.96 -6.30
CA ALA A 213 -0.56 -2.61 -5.96
C ALA A 213 0.42 -1.91 -5.04
N SER A 214 0.26 -0.61 -4.88
CA SER A 214 0.90 0.17 -3.84
C SER A 214 -0.17 0.90 -3.01
N ASN A 215 0.09 1.12 -1.74
CA ASN A 215 -0.79 1.90 -0.89
C ASN A 215 -0.01 2.69 0.17
N GLY A 216 -0.33 3.97 0.32
CA GLY A 216 0.43 4.88 1.17
C GLY A 216 1.78 5.25 0.54
N GLY A 217 2.81 5.25 1.37
CA GLY A 217 4.13 5.72 0.96
C GLY A 217 4.24 7.24 0.98
N SER A 218 5.48 7.72 1.01
CA SER A 218 5.76 9.13 1.21
C SER A 218 6.95 9.60 0.39
N SER A 219 6.98 10.89 0.17
CA SER A 219 8.12 11.60 -0.42
C SER A 219 8.43 12.88 0.39
N LEU A 220 9.64 13.38 0.26
CA LEU A 220 10.10 14.59 0.92
C LEU A 220 10.08 15.77 -0.04
N TYR A 221 9.52 16.88 0.40
CA TYR A 221 9.29 18.09 -0.39
C TYR A 221 9.93 19.31 0.29
N ILE A 222 10.56 20.17 -0.50
CA ILE A 222 11.10 21.45 -0.03
C ILE A 222 9.98 22.47 -0.06
N THR A 223 9.78 23.20 1.03
CA THR A 223 8.76 24.25 1.10
C THR A 223 9.31 25.58 0.63
N ALA A 224 8.42 26.49 0.24
CA ALA A 224 8.77 27.86 -0.13
C ALA A 224 9.37 28.67 1.02
N ASN A 225 9.22 28.21 2.27
CA ASN A 225 9.83 28.86 3.44
C ASN A 225 11.27 28.41 3.69
N CYS A 226 11.81 27.50 2.88
CA CYS A 226 13.16 26.97 3.07
C CYS A 226 14.19 28.10 3.04
N GLY A 227 14.96 28.21 4.13
CA GLY A 227 15.99 29.24 4.27
C GLY A 227 17.23 29.02 3.39
N ASN A 228 17.45 27.78 2.94
CA ASN A 228 18.55 27.44 2.03
C ASN A 228 18.15 26.26 1.11
N VAL A 229 17.54 26.61 -0.01
CA VAL A 229 17.01 25.65 -0.98
C VAL A 229 18.11 24.76 -1.57
N ASP A 230 19.29 25.34 -1.89
CA ASP A 230 20.40 24.57 -2.47
C ASP A 230 20.92 23.50 -1.50
N LEU A 231 21.03 23.84 -0.22
CA LEU A 231 21.40 22.88 0.82
C LEU A 231 20.35 21.78 0.98
N ALA A 232 19.07 22.15 0.99
CA ALA A 232 17.97 21.20 1.08
C ALA A 232 17.96 20.23 -0.12
N LYS A 233 18.14 20.73 -1.35
CA LYS A 233 18.27 19.89 -2.55
C LYS A 233 19.47 18.95 -2.45
N SER A 234 20.63 19.46 -2.02
CA SER A 234 21.84 18.65 -1.85
C SER A 234 21.66 17.57 -0.77
N PHE A 235 21.01 17.92 0.34
CA PHE A 235 20.69 16.96 1.41
C PHE A 235 19.80 15.82 0.91
N LEU A 236 18.71 16.14 0.23
CA LEU A 236 17.78 15.12 -0.30
C LEU A 236 18.46 14.27 -1.36
N ALA A 237 19.23 14.85 -2.27
CA ALA A 237 19.96 14.14 -3.29
C ALA A 237 20.99 13.16 -2.69
N TYR A 238 21.72 13.61 -1.67
CA TYR A 238 22.76 12.81 -1.00
C TYR A 238 22.20 11.68 -0.15
N THR A 239 21.02 11.86 0.43
CA THR A 239 20.36 10.85 1.29
C THR A 239 19.42 9.95 0.49
N PHE A 240 18.15 10.30 0.44
CA PHE A 240 17.11 9.51 -0.21
C PHE A 240 17.19 9.51 -1.74
N GLY A 241 17.94 10.43 -2.33
CA GLY A 241 18.21 10.45 -3.78
C GLY A 241 19.13 9.32 -4.27
N GLY A 242 19.74 8.50 -3.38
CA GLY A 242 20.51 7.35 -3.84
C GLY A 242 21.63 6.86 -2.93
N SER A 243 21.61 7.16 -1.63
CA SER A 243 22.57 6.63 -0.67
C SER A 243 22.17 5.24 -0.19
N THR A 244 22.92 4.21 -0.61
CA THR A 244 22.73 2.84 -0.11
C THR A 244 22.83 2.76 1.40
N GLN A 245 23.81 3.45 2.01
CA GLN A 245 23.95 3.45 3.47
C GLN A 245 22.73 4.05 4.18
N THR A 246 22.14 5.14 3.63
CA THR A 246 20.93 5.73 4.20
C THR A 246 19.80 4.72 4.18
N TYR A 247 19.59 4.04 3.06
CA TYR A 247 18.52 3.05 2.93
C TYR A 247 18.77 1.78 3.74
N ASP A 248 19.99 1.29 3.81
CA ASP A 248 20.34 0.12 4.65
C ASP A 248 20.03 0.37 6.13
N ASN A 249 20.36 1.57 6.62
CA ASN A 249 20.03 1.97 7.99
C ASN A 249 18.51 2.13 8.17
N ALA A 250 17.83 2.79 7.23
CA ALA A 250 16.39 3.00 7.30
C ALA A 250 15.60 1.68 7.26
N LEU A 251 16.08 0.70 6.48
CA LEU A 251 15.49 -0.64 6.47
C LEU A 251 15.66 -1.35 7.81
N ARG A 252 16.88 -1.38 8.36
CA ARG A 252 17.18 -2.06 9.62
C ARG A 252 16.50 -1.42 10.83
N ASP A 253 16.47 -0.09 10.86
CA ASP A 253 15.96 0.66 12.02
C ASP A 253 14.44 0.87 11.98
N GLY A 254 13.82 0.87 10.79
CA GLY A 254 12.42 1.25 10.63
C GLY A 254 11.63 0.49 9.57
N GLY A 255 12.20 -0.53 8.94
CA GLY A 255 11.50 -1.29 7.90
C GLY A 255 11.21 -0.48 6.64
N VAL A 256 11.96 0.62 6.39
CA VAL A 256 11.79 1.47 5.21
C VAL A 256 12.43 0.79 4.01
N VAL A 257 11.60 0.34 3.09
CA VAL A 257 12.04 -0.30 1.83
C VAL A 257 12.34 0.75 0.79
N THR A 258 13.51 0.69 0.16
CA THR A 258 13.92 1.64 -0.88
C THR A 258 13.08 1.52 -2.14
N THR A 259 12.94 2.64 -2.85
CA THR A 259 12.45 2.66 -4.24
C THR A 259 13.57 3.05 -5.22
N VAL A 260 14.78 3.28 -4.72
CA VAL A 260 15.98 3.51 -5.55
C VAL A 260 16.55 2.16 -5.97
N LEU A 261 16.49 1.86 -7.26
CA LEU A 261 16.79 0.54 -7.82
C LEU A 261 18.18 0.03 -7.42
N LYS A 262 19.23 0.86 -7.55
CA LYS A 262 20.59 0.46 -7.14
C LYS A 262 20.75 0.19 -5.64
N CYS A 263 19.92 0.79 -4.78
CA CYS A 263 19.98 0.56 -3.34
C CYS A 263 19.32 -0.77 -2.96
N ALA A 264 18.37 -1.24 -3.77
CA ALA A 264 17.71 -2.53 -3.59
C ALA A 264 18.65 -3.74 -3.85
N ASP A 265 19.80 -3.53 -4.50
CA ASP A 265 20.82 -4.55 -4.71
C ASP A 265 21.70 -4.78 -3.47
N SER A 266 21.51 -4.02 -2.40
CA SER A 266 22.26 -4.19 -1.15
C SER A 266 22.00 -5.56 -0.51
N ASP A 267 23.04 -6.13 0.10
CA ASP A 267 22.99 -7.45 0.76
C ASP A 267 21.92 -7.51 1.87
N VAL A 268 21.54 -6.38 2.49
CA VAL A 268 20.52 -6.34 3.54
C VAL A 268 19.15 -6.84 3.06
N TYR A 269 18.84 -6.71 1.77
CA TYR A 269 17.60 -7.21 1.18
C TYR A 269 17.57 -8.73 1.04
N ASN A 270 18.72 -9.42 1.11
CA ASN A 270 18.80 -10.88 1.09
C ASN A 270 18.70 -11.50 2.49
N GLU A 271 18.67 -10.69 3.54
CA GLU A 271 18.55 -11.18 4.93
C GLU A 271 17.16 -11.77 5.16
N GLY A 272 17.12 -12.98 5.74
CA GLY A 272 15.86 -13.61 6.17
C GLY A 272 15.32 -12.92 7.43
N ILE A 273 14.03 -12.71 7.48
CA ILE A 273 13.35 -12.08 8.61
C ILE A 273 12.68 -13.17 9.47
N GLU A 274 13.10 -13.32 10.71
CA GLU A 274 12.62 -14.36 11.64
C GLU A 274 11.09 -14.37 11.77
N PHE A 275 10.47 -13.20 11.83
CA PHE A 275 9.02 -13.06 11.92
C PHE A 275 8.30 -13.70 10.73
N PHE A 276 8.90 -13.69 9.57
CA PHE A 276 8.40 -14.29 8.31
C PHE A 276 9.10 -15.61 7.98
N ASN A 277 9.30 -16.46 8.98
CA ASN A 277 9.87 -17.79 8.78
C ASN A 277 11.25 -17.79 8.10
N ASN A 278 12.06 -16.77 8.36
CA ASN A 278 13.37 -16.51 7.74
C ASN A 278 13.34 -16.32 6.21
N GLU A 279 12.21 -15.95 5.64
CA GLU A 279 12.10 -15.54 4.26
C GLU A 279 12.73 -14.14 4.05
N PRO A 280 13.35 -13.87 2.88
CA PRO A 280 13.88 -12.56 2.53
C PRO A 280 12.76 -11.63 2.03
N VAL A 281 11.81 -11.29 2.90
CA VAL A 281 10.56 -10.59 2.52
C VAL A 281 10.82 -9.24 1.88
N TYR A 282 11.86 -8.52 2.29
CA TYR A 282 12.15 -7.21 1.71
C TYR A 282 12.63 -7.31 0.26
N LYS A 283 13.36 -8.39 -0.09
CA LYS A 283 13.70 -8.70 -1.48
C LYS A 283 12.45 -9.03 -2.29
N GLN A 284 11.58 -9.88 -1.74
CA GLN A 284 10.29 -10.21 -2.39
C GLN A 284 9.45 -8.95 -2.65
N ILE A 285 9.40 -8.02 -1.70
CA ILE A 285 8.68 -6.74 -1.85
C ILE A 285 9.27 -5.89 -2.99
N VAL A 286 10.59 -5.80 -3.09
CA VAL A 286 11.26 -5.07 -4.19
C VAL A 286 10.91 -5.72 -5.54
N GLU A 287 10.99 -7.04 -5.64
CA GLU A 287 10.62 -7.78 -6.86
C GLU A 287 9.14 -7.56 -7.24
N MET A 288 8.23 -7.57 -6.27
CA MET A 288 6.81 -7.27 -6.49
C MET A 288 6.59 -5.84 -6.99
N SER A 289 7.36 -4.88 -6.48
CA SER A 289 7.22 -3.46 -6.81
C SER A 289 7.43 -3.15 -8.30
N GLU A 290 8.23 -3.95 -8.99
CA GLU A 290 8.50 -3.78 -10.41
C GLU A 290 7.27 -4.04 -11.30
N ASN A 291 6.27 -4.74 -10.76
CA ASN A 291 5.05 -5.14 -11.47
C ASN A 291 3.83 -4.28 -11.10
N VAL A 292 3.96 -3.33 -10.19
CA VAL A 292 2.85 -2.46 -9.79
C VAL A 292 2.44 -1.57 -10.95
N PRO A 293 1.17 -1.64 -11.42
CA PRO A 293 0.73 -0.81 -12.53
C PRO A 293 0.60 0.66 -12.13
N ILE A 294 1.01 1.54 -13.04
CA ILE A 294 0.73 2.96 -12.91
C ILE A 294 -0.72 3.19 -13.35
N ILE A 295 -1.53 3.71 -12.44
CA ILE A 295 -2.91 4.08 -12.71
C ILE A 295 -3.07 5.59 -12.56
N GLU A 296 -4.14 6.14 -13.14
CA GLU A 296 -4.43 7.56 -13.06
C GLU A 296 -4.70 7.97 -11.61
N GLN A 297 -4.04 9.04 -11.17
CA GLN A 297 -4.28 9.68 -9.89
C GLN A 297 -5.09 10.96 -10.08
N SER A 298 -5.90 11.31 -9.10
CA SER A 298 -6.70 12.53 -9.08
C SER A 298 -6.53 13.24 -7.74
N ASP A 299 -6.68 14.55 -7.77
CA ASP A 299 -6.77 15.38 -6.56
C ASP A 299 -7.89 14.95 -5.60
N TYR A 300 -8.86 14.19 -6.11
CA TYR A 300 -10.00 13.68 -5.36
C TYR A 300 -9.92 12.19 -4.99
N HIS A 301 -8.81 11.52 -5.28
CA HIS A 301 -8.62 10.08 -5.05
C HIS A 301 -9.04 9.64 -3.63
N VAL A 302 -8.48 10.28 -2.59
CA VAL A 302 -8.78 9.93 -1.19
C VAL A 302 -10.27 10.12 -0.87
N ARG A 303 -10.87 11.18 -1.39
CA ARG A 303 -12.30 11.48 -1.15
C ARG A 303 -13.22 10.47 -1.86
N ALA A 304 -12.86 10.08 -3.08
CA ALA A 304 -13.59 9.04 -3.81
C ALA A 304 -13.56 7.71 -3.03
N GLY A 305 -12.40 7.29 -2.54
CA GLY A 305 -12.25 6.09 -1.74
C GLY A 305 -13.14 6.06 -0.49
N VAL A 306 -13.27 7.17 0.23
CA VAL A 306 -14.16 7.28 1.40
C VAL A 306 -15.63 7.11 1.00
N TYR A 307 -16.06 7.70 -0.11
CA TYR A 307 -17.44 7.57 -0.59
C TYR A 307 -17.75 6.14 -1.06
N LEU A 308 -16.83 5.52 -1.79
CA LEU A 308 -16.97 4.13 -2.25
C LEU A 308 -17.05 3.17 -1.05
N THR A 309 -16.19 3.33 -0.04
CA THR A 309 -16.26 2.53 1.18
C THR A 309 -17.58 2.73 1.93
N THR A 310 -18.09 3.96 1.96
CA THR A 310 -19.41 4.24 2.54
C THR A 310 -20.52 3.50 1.78
N ALA A 311 -20.49 3.47 0.44
CA ALA A 311 -21.42 2.72 -0.37
C ALA A 311 -21.36 1.21 -0.09
N VAL A 312 -20.15 0.65 0.03
CA VAL A 312 -19.93 -0.76 0.40
C VAL A 312 -20.56 -1.06 1.78
N ILE A 313 -20.31 -0.23 2.80
CA ILE A 313 -20.86 -0.40 4.14
C ILE A 313 -22.39 -0.32 4.11
N ASN A 314 -22.97 0.64 3.40
CA ASN A 314 -24.41 0.76 3.25
C ASN A 314 -25.02 -0.49 2.58
N THR A 315 -24.34 -1.04 1.59
CA THR A 315 -24.78 -2.27 0.91
C THR A 315 -24.72 -3.50 1.82
N ILE A 316 -23.71 -3.59 2.66
CA ILE A 316 -23.64 -4.64 3.70
C ILE A 316 -24.85 -4.53 4.64
N ASN A 317 -25.29 -3.32 4.95
CA ASN A 317 -26.44 -3.01 5.81
C ASN A 317 -27.80 -3.05 5.09
N GLY A 318 -27.84 -3.40 3.82
CA GLY A 318 -29.08 -3.69 3.07
C GLY A 318 -29.48 -2.66 2.01
N SER A 319 -28.66 -1.66 1.73
CA SER A 319 -28.84 -0.78 0.56
C SER A 319 -28.47 -1.52 -0.72
N ASN A 320 -28.83 -0.94 -1.88
CA ASN A 320 -28.35 -1.42 -3.16
C ASN A 320 -27.03 -0.72 -3.53
N LEU A 321 -26.07 -1.44 -4.07
CA LEU A 321 -24.76 -0.88 -4.46
C LEU A 321 -24.89 0.13 -5.62
N ASP A 322 -25.91 -0.03 -6.47
CA ASP A 322 -26.16 0.84 -7.62
C ASP A 322 -26.84 2.19 -7.25
N ASP A 323 -27.29 2.36 -5.99
CA ASP A 323 -27.90 3.58 -5.47
C ASP A 323 -26.87 4.58 -4.96
#